data_b0871b683e5fcbfb071bebe9125423d3
#
_entry.id   b0871b683e5fcbfb071bebe9125423d3
#
_cell.length_a   1.000
_cell.length_b   1.000
_cell.length_c   1.000
_cell.angle_alpha   90.00
_cell.angle_beta   90.00
_cell.angle_gamma   90.00
#
_symmetry.space_group_name_H-M   'P 1'
#
loop_
_entity.id
_entity.type
_entity.pdbx_description
1 polymer ?
#
loop_
_entity_poly.entity_id
_entity_poly.type
_entity_poly.pdbx_seq_one_letter_code
_entity_poly.pdbx_strand_id
1 'polypeptide(L)'
;MFTGLVQAVGTVGAIDRGTDSAVFRFDAKDFLIEVRIGDSIAVNGVCLTAIELGTDFFTADVMVQTLKLSSLGSLEVGSPVNLELAARVSDRLGGHIVQGHVDGVGTVKAIEPGEKWQRVDVSIPWHLMKYLQPQGSILSLIHI
;
A
#
# COMPACT_ATOMS: atom_id res chain seq x y z
N MET A 1 10.16 5.19 3.56
CA MET A 1 9.30 5.13 4.75
C MET A 1 8.10 6.04 4.55
N PHE A 2 6.96 5.72 5.16
CA PHE A 2 5.68 6.38 4.98
C PHE A 2 5.07 6.72 6.34
N THR A 3 3.98 7.47 6.34
CA THR A 3 3.25 7.87 7.56
C THR A 3 1.96 7.08 7.76
N GLY A 4 1.48 6.40 6.72
CA GLY A 4 0.18 5.74 6.67
C GLY A 4 -0.98 6.70 6.36
N LEU A 5 -0.70 7.93 5.95
CA LEU A 5 -1.70 8.94 5.58
C LEU A 5 -1.83 9.02 4.06
N VAL A 6 -3.00 8.68 3.55
CA VAL A 6 -3.31 8.76 2.11
C VAL A 6 -3.25 10.21 1.66
N GLN A 7 -2.49 10.49 0.60
CA GLN A 7 -2.31 11.83 0.03
C GLN A 7 -3.13 12.03 -1.25
N ALA A 8 -3.35 10.95 -2.01
CA ALA A 8 -4.12 10.98 -3.25
C ALA A 8 -4.78 9.63 -3.54
N VAL A 9 -5.73 9.64 -4.46
CA VAL A 9 -6.29 8.43 -5.07
C VAL A 9 -5.89 8.42 -6.53
N GLY A 10 -5.19 7.37 -6.93
CA GLY A 10 -4.85 7.07 -8.32
C GLY A 10 -5.72 5.95 -8.88
N THR A 11 -5.40 5.53 -10.09
CA THR A 11 -6.10 4.44 -10.78
C THR A 11 -5.09 3.53 -11.46
N VAL A 12 -5.34 2.23 -11.49
CA VAL A 12 -4.55 1.28 -12.27
C VAL A 12 -4.83 1.51 -13.76
N GLY A 13 -3.86 2.08 -14.49
CA GLY A 13 -3.97 2.35 -15.92
C GLY A 13 -3.64 1.17 -16.81
N ALA A 14 -2.68 0.32 -16.39
CA ALA A 14 -2.31 -0.90 -17.11
C ALA A 14 -1.64 -1.90 -16.16
N ILE A 15 -1.70 -3.18 -16.52
CA ILE A 15 -0.99 -4.28 -15.84
C ILE A 15 -0.38 -5.17 -16.92
N ASP A 16 0.94 -5.30 -16.93
CA ASP A 16 1.66 -6.27 -17.75
C ASP A 16 2.18 -7.39 -16.85
N ARG A 17 1.57 -8.58 -16.97
CA ARG A 17 1.87 -9.73 -16.10
C ARG A 17 2.92 -10.63 -16.76
N GLY A 18 4.09 -10.69 -16.11
CA GLY A 18 5.14 -11.67 -16.43
C GLY A 18 4.96 -12.98 -15.67
N THR A 19 6.00 -13.83 -15.70
CA THR A 19 6.01 -15.13 -15.02
C THR A 19 6.27 -15.02 -13.50
N ASP A 20 7.08 -14.06 -13.09
CA ASP A 20 7.56 -13.88 -11.70
C ASP A 20 7.38 -12.46 -11.16
N SER A 21 6.86 -11.57 -11.98
CA SER A 21 6.56 -10.17 -11.63
C SER A 21 5.43 -9.63 -12.50
N ALA A 22 4.97 -8.44 -12.17
CA ALA A 22 4.09 -7.67 -13.03
C ALA A 22 4.54 -6.20 -13.02
N VAL A 23 4.46 -5.54 -14.18
CA VAL A 23 4.63 -4.09 -14.28
C VAL A 23 3.24 -3.46 -14.18
N PHE A 24 3.05 -2.62 -13.18
CA PHE A 24 1.84 -1.82 -13.03
C PHE A 24 2.10 -0.40 -13.50
N ARG A 25 1.14 0.15 -14.24
CA ARG A 25 1.03 1.59 -14.48
C ARG A 25 -0.07 2.15 -13.59
N PHE A 26 0.25 3.19 -12.86
CA PHE A 26 -0.68 3.92 -12.01
C PHE A 26 -0.85 5.33 -12.54
N ASP A 27 -2.07 5.69 -12.93
CA ASP A 27 -2.43 7.04 -13.32
C ASP A 27 -2.68 7.86 -12.04
N ALA A 28 -1.94 8.96 -11.88
CA ALA A 28 -1.85 9.72 -10.63
C ALA A 28 -1.62 11.22 -10.91
N LYS A 29 -2.55 11.82 -11.65
CA LYS A 29 -2.50 13.24 -12.03
C LYS A 29 -2.33 14.14 -10.79
N ASP A 30 -1.51 15.18 -10.92
CA ASP A 30 -1.20 16.19 -9.90
C ASP A 30 -0.47 15.64 -8.65
N PHE A 31 -0.30 14.33 -8.52
CA PHE A 31 0.43 13.71 -7.41
C PHE A 31 1.94 13.63 -7.66
N LEU A 32 2.37 13.61 -8.92
CA LEU A 32 3.75 13.26 -9.32
C LEU A 32 4.70 14.46 -9.44
N ILE A 33 4.29 15.67 -9.02
CA ILE A 33 5.02 16.94 -9.28
C ILE A 33 6.47 16.89 -8.79
N GLU A 34 6.74 16.21 -7.68
CA GLU A 34 8.08 16.15 -7.09
C GLU A 34 8.70 14.74 -7.11
N VAL A 35 8.01 13.78 -7.75
CA VAL A 35 8.46 12.39 -7.83
C VAL A 35 9.59 12.25 -8.86
N ARG A 36 10.59 11.43 -8.55
CA ARG A 36 11.70 11.07 -9.43
C ARG A 36 11.72 9.55 -9.62
N ILE A 37 12.30 9.11 -10.72
CA ILE A 37 12.62 7.69 -10.93
C ILE A 37 13.51 7.21 -9.79
N GLY A 38 13.15 6.08 -9.19
CA GLY A 38 13.78 5.50 -8.01
C GLY A 38 13.14 5.90 -6.69
N ASP A 39 12.21 6.85 -6.67
CA ASP A 39 11.47 7.19 -5.45
C ASP A 39 10.50 6.08 -5.07
N SER A 40 10.30 5.94 -3.75
CA SER A 40 9.30 5.02 -3.20
C SER A 40 7.94 5.69 -3.11
N ILE A 41 6.91 5.00 -3.58
CA ILE A 41 5.51 5.39 -3.49
C ILE A 41 4.76 4.25 -2.83
N ALA A 42 3.97 4.52 -1.79
CA ALA A 42 3.06 3.54 -1.24
C ALA A 42 1.78 3.50 -2.08
N VAL A 43 1.47 2.31 -2.61
CA VAL A 43 0.24 2.02 -3.36
C VAL A 43 -0.60 1.08 -2.51
N ASN A 44 -1.78 1.52 -2.08
CA ASN A 44 -2.59 0.80 -1.07
C ASN A 44 -1.74 0.38 0.15
N GLY A 45 -0.77 1.22 0.55
CA GLY A 45 0.14 0.94 1.66
C GLY A 45 1.35 0.07 1.33
N VAL A 46 1.43 -0.51 0.14
CA VAL A 46 2.59 -1.31 -0.31
C VAL A 46 3.65 -0.41 -0.91
N CYS A 47 4.88 -0.50 -0.41
CA CYS A 47 6.03 0.24 -0.92
C CYS A 47 6.43 -0.28 -2.31
N LEU A 48 6.32 0.57 -3.32
CA LEU A 48 6.78 0.31 -4.67
C LEU A 48 7.80 1.38 -5.10
N THR A 49 8.65 1.04 -6.05
CA THR A 49 9.64 1.97 -6.61
C THR A 49 9.20 2.43 -7.99
N ALA A 50 9.16 3.74 -8.21
CA ALA A 50 8.87 4.30 -9.54
C ALA A 50 10.03 4.01 -10.50
N ILE A 51 9.75 3.26 -11.58
CA ILE A 51 10.75 2.90 -12.62
C ILE A 51 10.62 3.74 -13.88
N GLU A 52 9.42 4.25 -14.15
CA GLU A 52 9.15 5.18 -15.25
C GLU A 52 8.18 6.25 -14.75
N LEU A 53 8.31 7.46 -15.27
CA LEU A 53 7.44 8.60 -14.98
C LEU A 53 6.97 9.23 -16.27
N GLY A 54 5.66 9.40 -16.41
CA GLY A 54 5.04 10.26 -17.40
C GLY A 54 4.51 11.54 -16.75
N THR A 55 3.76 12.32 -17.52
CA THR A 55 3.12 13.55 -17.02
C THR A 55 2.08 13.24 -15.93
N ASP A 56 1.31 12.17 -16.13
CA ASP A 56 0.14 11.84 -15.31
C ASP A 56 0.20 10.40 -14.75
N PHE A 57 1.32 9.69 -14.92
CA PHE A 57 1.46 8.31 -14.47
C PHE A 57 2.86 7.98 -14.01
N PHE A 58 2.97 6.91 -13.23
CA PHE A 58 4.22 6.19 -12.98
C PHE A 58 4.03 4.69 -13.21
N THR A 59 5.13 3.98 -13.47
CA THR A 59 5.14 2.52 -13.48
C THR A 59 5.99 1.98 -12.34
N ALA A 60 5.66 0.77 -11.89
CA ALA A 60 6.42 0.06 -10.87
C ALA A 60 6.42 -1.44 -11.15
N ASP A 61 7.56 -2.08 -10.88
CA ASP A 61 7.66 -3.55 -10.86
C ASP A 61 7.11 -4.09 -9.54
N VAL A 62 6.27 -5.11 -9.62
CA VAL A 62 5.69 -5.78 -8.46
C VAL A 62 6.02 -7.27 -8.52
N MET A 63 6.84 -7.71 -7.58
CA MET A 63 7.24 -9.12 -7.47
C MET A 63 6.06 -10.02 -7.14
N VAL A 64 6.08 -11.26 -7.63
CA VAL A 64 5.01 -12.25 -7.38
C VAL A 64 4.73 -12.45 -5.89
N GLN A 65 5.76 -12.35 -5.04
CA GLN A 65 5.60 -12.44 -3.60
C GLN A 65 4.74 -11.30 -3.05
N THR A 66 4.97 -10.07 -3.51
CA THR A 66 4.18 -8.89 -3.14
C THR A 66 2.74 -9.01 -3.60
N LEU A 67 2.52 -9.51 -4.83
CA LEU A 67 1.18 -9.77 -5.36
C LEU A 67 0.41 -10.80 -4.52
N LYS A 68 1.09 -11.85 -4.03
CA LYS A 68 0.47 -12.90 -3.19
C LYS A 68 0.14 -12.44 -1.77
N LEU A 69 0.92 -11.54 -1.21
CA LEU A 69 0.81 -11.11 0.18
C LEU A 69 0.06 -9.79 0.35
N SER A 70 -0.35 -9.13 -0.73
CA SER A 70 -1.01 -7.83 -0.66
C SER A 70 -2.27 -7.76 -1.51
N SER A 71 -3.03 -6.68 -1.35
CA SER A 71 -4.21 -6.38 -2.17
C SER A 71 -3.88 -6.11 -3.65
N LEU A 72 -2.60 -5.87 -4.00
CA LEU A 72 -2.18 -5.59 -5.37
C LEU A 72 -2.44 -6.75 -6.32
N GLY A 73 -2.43 -8.00 -5.81
CA GLY A 73 -2.68 -9.19 -6.62
C GLY A 73 -4.09 -9.27 -7.21
N SER A 74 -5.06 -8.65 -6.56
CA SER A 74 -6.47 -8.62 -6.98
C SER A 74 -6.86 -7.37 -7.78
N LEU A 75 -5.92 -6.42 -7.99
CA LEU A 75 -6.20 -5.22 -8.76
C LEU A 75 -6.37 -5.55 -10.25
N GLU A 76 -7.28 -4.81 -10.87
CA GLU A 76 -7.57 -4.81 -12.29
C GLU A 76 -7.38 -3.41 -12.88
N VAL A 77 -7.26 -3.30 -14.20
CA VAL A 77 -7.26 -1.99 -14.87
C VAL A 77 -8.56 -1.25 -14.53
N GLY A 78 -8.41 -0.01 -14.10
CA GLY A 78 -9.52 0.82 -13.60
C GLY A 78 -9.73 0.77 -12.09
N SER A 79 -9.05 -0.14 -11.36
CA SER A 79 -9.13 -0.19 -9.89
C SER A 79 -8.58 1.09 -9.28
N PRO A 80 -9.28 1.72 -8.32
CA PRO A 80 -8.74 2.84 -7.55
C PRO A 80 -7.66 2.35 -6.57
N VAL A 81 -6.65 3.20 -6.34
CA VAL A 81 -5.57 2.91 -5.38
C VAL A 81 -5.26 4.15 -4.55
N ASN A 82 -5.01 3.93 -3.26
CA ASN A 82 -4.52 4.95 -2.36
C ASN A 82 -3.02 5.18 -2.57
N LEU A 83 -2.60 6.44 -2.62
CA LEU A 83 -1.22 6.82 -2.87
C LEU A 83 -0.66 7.67 -1.74
N GLU A 84 0.60 7.41 -1.36
CA GLU A 84 1.37 8.20 -0.42
C GLU A 84 2.83 8.26 -0.89
N LEU A 85 3.42 9.46 -0.90
CA LEU A 85 4.86 9.65 -1.16
C LEU A 85 5.68 9.25 0.06
N ALA A 86 6.92 8.81 -0.17
CA ALA A 86 7.86 8.60 0.90
C ALA A 86 8.08 9.89 1.69
N ALA A 87 7.97 9.82 3.02
CA ALA A 87 8.17 10.96 3.91
C ALA A 87 9.60 11.48 3.81
N ARG A 88 9.75 12.81 3.80
CA ARG A 88 11.04 13.49 3.90
C ARG A 88 11.46 13.61 5.37
N VAL A 89 12.75 13.74 5.62
CA VAL A 89 13.29 13.94 6.98
C VAL A 89 12.74 15.21 7.64
N SER A 90 12.37 16.20 6.83
CA SER A 90 11.80 17.49 7.31
C SER A 90 10.31 17.46 7.57
N ASP A 91 9.60 16.38 7.19
CA ASP A 91 8.15 16.31 7.29
C ASP A 91 7.71 16.07 8.74
N ARG A 92 6.51 16.57 9.08
CA ARG A 92 5.87 16.22 10.34
C ARG A 92 5.33 14.80 10.28
N LEU A 93 5.65 13.98 11.27
CA LEU A 93 5.09 12.64 11.38
C LEU A 93 3.69 12.71 12.02
N GLY A 94 2.67 12.91 11.19
CA GLY A 94 1.27 12.98 11.62
C GLY A 94 0.60 11.62 11.83
N GLY A 95 1.25 10.54 11.37
CA GLY A 95 0.80 9.15 11.52
C GLY A 95 1.83 8.31 12.25
N HIS A 96 2.14 7.13 11.71
CA HIS A 96 3.09 6.17 12.27
C HIS A 96 4.27 5.97 11.31
N ILE A 97 5.37 5.40 11.81
CA ILE A 97 6.48 5.00 10.95
C ILE A 97 6.10 3.69 10.25
N VAL A 98 5.81 3.78 8.96
CA VAL A 98 5.36 2.66 8.12
C VAL A 98 6.40 2.36 7.05
N GLN A 99 6.76 1.09 6.88
CA GLN A 99 7.70 0.66 5.82
C GLN A 99 6.97 0.33 4.52
N GLY A 100 5.74 -0.19 4.61
CA GLY A 100 4.97 -0.65 3.44
C GLY A 100 5.40 -2.04 2.95
N HIS A 101 6.08 -2.82 3.78
CA HIS A 101 6.49 -4.19 3.50
C HIS A 101 5.55 -5.15 4.22
N VAL A 102 4.93 -6.07 3.49
CA VAL A 102 3.90 -6.97 4.01
C VAL A 102 4.54 -8.21 4.62
N ASP A 103 4.28 -8.47 5.89
CA ASP A 103 4.83 -9.60 6.64
C ASP A 103 3.97 -10.86 6.50
N GLY A 104 2.67 -10.72 6.19
CA GLY A 104 1.78 -11.87 6.01
C GLY A 104 0.34 -11.46 5.77
N VAL A 105 -0.51 -12.46 5.58
CA VAL A 105 -1.94 -12.31 5.32
C VAL A 105 -2.73 -12.79 6.54
N GLY A 106 -3.64 -11.96 7.01
CA GLY A 106 -4.63 -12.31 8.04
C GLY A 106 -6.01 -12.60 7.43
N THR A 107 -6.92 -13.05 8.26
CA THR A 107 -8.33 -13.25 7.88
C THR A 107 -9.22 -12.49 8.83
N VAL A 108 -10.08 -11.64 8.31
CA VAL A 108 -11.12 -10.97 9.10
C VAL A 108 -12.11 -12.03 9.60
N LYS A 109 -12.28 -12.12 10.91
CA LYS A 109 -13.17 -13.06 11.57
C LYS A 109 -14.52 -12.45 11.92
N ALA A 110 -14.50 -11.20 12.33
CA ALA A 110 -15.71 -10.46 12.67
C ALA A 110 -15.50 -8.96 12.45
N ILE A 111 -16.57 -8.28 12.14
CA ILE A 111 -16.66 -6.82 12.14
C ILE A 111 -17.90 -6.48 12.97
N GLU A 112 -17.69 -5.78 14.07
CA GLU A 112 -18.75 -5.34 14.97
C GLU A 112 -18.90 -3.83 14.85
N PRO A 113 -20.01 -3.32 14.31
CA PRO A 113 -20.23 -1.88 14.18
C PRO A 113 -20.55 -1.25 15.54
N GLY A 114 -19.90 -0.14 15.87
CA GLY A 114 -20.29 0.78 16.91
C GLY A 114 -20.91 2.05 16.32
N GLU A 115 -21.26 3.04 17.14
CA GLU A 115 -21.87 4.29 16.65
C GLU A 115 -20.90 5.14 15.79
N LYS A 116 -19.62 5.17 16.16
CA LYS A 116 -18.56 5.99 15.50
C LYS A 116 -17.25 5.22 15.30
N TRP A 117 -17.27 3.92 15.46
CA TRP A 117 -16.11 3.04 15.35
C TRP A 117 -16.56 1.65 14.90
N GLN A 118 -15.61 0.85 14.51
CA GLN A 118 -15.83 -0.58 14.22
C GLN A 118 -14.78 -1.40 14.94
N ARG A 119 -15.16 -2.51 15.53
CA ARG A 119 -14.24 -3.53 15.99
C ARG A 119 -14.02 -4.52 14.86
N VAL A 120 -12.77 -4.71 14.48
CA VAL A 120 -12.37 -5.67 13.44
C VAL A 120 -11.48 -6.73 14.07
N ASP A 121 -11.98 -7.95 14.14
CA ASP A 121 -11.24 -9.08 14.66
C ASP A 121 -10.54 -9.80 13.49
N VAL A 122 -9.20 -9.87 13.54
CA VAL A 122 -8.37 -10.47 12.50
C VAL A 122 -7.57 -11.62 13.08
N SER A 123 -7.69 -12.82 12.50
CA SER A 123 -6.74 -13.90 12.79
C SER A 123 -5.51 -13.76 11.91
N ILE A 124 -4.34 -13.95 12.52
CA ILE A 124 -3.06 -13.88 11.85
C ILE A 124 -2.27 -15.17 12.06
N PRO A 125 -1.29 -15.49 11.18
CA PRO A 125 -0.38 -16.60 11.40
C PRO A 125 0.37 -16.47 12.73
N TRP A 126 0.50 -17.59 13.47
CA TRP A 126 1.06 -17.59 14.82
C TRP A 126 2.48 -17.01 14.89
N HIS A 127 3.30 -17.22 13.85
CA HIS A 127 4.67 -16.74 13.80
C HIS A 127 4.80 -15.22 13.78
N LEU A 128 3.72 -14.50 13.42
CA LEU A 128 3.65 -13.04 13.44
C LEU A 128 3.27 -12.47 14.81
N MET A 129 2.69 -13.31 15.71
CA MET A 129 2.24 -12.87 17.03
C MET A 129 3.35 -12.21 17.87
N LYS A 130 4.59 -12.65 17.71
CA LYS A 130 5.75 -12.09 18.43
C LYS A 130 6.06 -10.63 18.11
N TYR A 131 5.53 -10.11 17.01
CA TYR A 131 5.70 -8.71 16.59
C TYR A 131 4.56 -7.81 17.03
N LEU A 132 3.49 -8.37 17.59
CA LEU A 132 2.35 -7.59 18.06
C LEU A 132 2.51 -7.24 19.53
N GLN A 133 2.18 -6.00 19.84
CA GLN A 133 2.15 -5.50 21.21
C GLN A 133 0.77 -4.92 21.51
N PRO A 134 0.26 -5.06 22.74
CA PRO A 134 -0.97 -4.38 23.14
C PRO A 134 -0.87 -2.88 22.86
N GLN A 135 -1.89 -2.30 22.24
CA GLN A 135 -1.93 -0.88 21.81
C GLN A 135 -0.83 -0.50 20.78
N GLY A 136 -0.15 -1.49 20.22
CA GLY A 136 0.82 -1.29 19.14
C GLY A 136 0.13 -0.95 17.82
N SER A 137 0.85 -0.23 16.96
CA SER A 137 0.38 0.05 15.60
C SER A 137 0.61 -1.14 14.69
N ILE A 138 -0.40 -1.46 13.88
CA ILE A 138 -0.31 -2.44 12.81
C ILE A 138 -0.78 -1.80 11.51
N LEU A 139 -0.02 -2.02 10.43
CA LEU A 139 -0.47 -1.62 9.10
C LEU A 139 -1.36 -2.71 8.53
N SER A 140 -2.60 -2.37 8.26
CA SER A 140 -3.54 -3.23 7.55
C SER A 140 -3.80 -2.68 6.16
N LEU A 141 -3.59 -3.49 5.13
CA LEU A 141 -3.85 -3.16 3.72
C LEU A 141 -5.23 -3.67 3.29
N ILE A 142 -6.21 -3.52 4.15
CA ILE A 142 -7.56 -4.01 3.92
C ILE A 142 -8.47 -2.84 3.52
N HIS A 143 -9.32 -3.07 2.54
CA HIS A 143 -10.44 -2.19 2.23
C HIS A 143 -11.65 -2.67 3.06
N ILE A 144 -12.08 -1.85 3.99
CA ILE A 144 -13.22 -2.11 4.88
C ILE A 144 -14.40 -1.26 4.40
#